data_4e5c26b02f4c5173a8083236fee474f0
#
_entry.id   4e5c26b02f4c5173a8083236fee474f0
#
_cell.length_a   1.000
_cell.length_b   1.000
_cell.length_c   1.000
_cell.angle_alpha   90.00
_cell.angle_beta   90.00
_cell.angle_gamma   90.00
#
_symmetry.space_group_name_H-M   'P 1'
#
loop_
_entity.id
_entity.type
_entity.pdbx_description
1 polymer ?
#
loop_
_entity_poly.entity_id
_entity_poly.type
_entity_poly.pdbx_seq_one_letter_code
_entity_poly.pdbx_strand_id
1 'polypeptide(L)'
;SAASDVYKRQQPDRKGHSDLITNIGCSELCSEEFLEAAEPEKWGYSEQNGMMTDVLALKENSLSVSCINLSCGYYNPHSDEEITVKKDLQKCLSFVEHVIEGCTDVYPHTRATEYVSRYEDEDEIHDILACDPALTPQDLYDMYSTNFPHFSLEDYERIYGEHRQLWPEYGENKD
;
A
#
# COMPACT_ATOMS: atom_id res chain seq x y z
N SER A 1 10.45 -19.88 2.31
CA SER A 1 11.34 -18.77 1.97
C SER A 1 10.49 -17.63 1.49
N ALA A 2 10.45 -16.54 2.24
CA ALA A 2 9.69 -15.33 1.93
C ALA A 2 10.39 -14.47 0.85
N ALA A 3 11.21 -15.10 0.04
CA ALA A 3 11.87 -14.42 -1.06
C ALA A 3 10.90 -14.33 -2.23
N SER A 4 10.60 -13.14 -2.59
CA SER A 4 10.07 -12.75 -3.88
C SER A 4 8.60 -13.09 -4.16
N ASP A 5 7.71 -12.38 -3.53
CA ASP A 5 6.58 -11.93 -4.30
C ASP A 5 6.99 -10.63 -5.00
N VAL A 6 7.52 -10.79 -6.20
CA VAL A 6 7.71 -9.68 -7.12
C VAL A 6 6.32 -9.25 -7.54
N TYR A 7 5.74 -8.31 -6.82
CA TYR A 7 4.36 -7.93 -7.00
C TYR A 7 4.20 -6.86 -8.07
N LYS A 8 3.32 -7.15 -9.03
CA LYS A 8 3.02 -6.34 -10.19
C LYS A 8 1.99 -5.24 -9.90
N ARG A 9 2.16 -4.44 -8.86
CA ARG A 9 1.32 -3.26 -8.69
C ARG A 9 2.14 -2.00 -8.65
N GLN A 10 2.23 -1.33 -9.79
CA GLN A 10 2.77 0.00 -9.90
C GLN A 10 1.66 1.02 -10.11
N GLN A 11 1.93 2.24 -9.70
CA GLN A 11 1.09 3.37 -10.08
C GLN A 11 1.05 3.50 -11.61
N PRO A 12 -0.10 3.85 -12.21
CA PRO A 12 -0.29 3.91 -13.67
C PRO A 12 0.73 4.76 -14.41
N ASP A 13 1.30 5.75 -13.74
CA ASP A 13 2.21 6.74 -14.34
C ASP A 13 3.69 6.36 -14.26
N ARG A 14 4.03 5.26 -13.61
CA ARG A 14 5.42 4.83 -13.45
C ARG A 14 5.76 3.80 -14.52
N LYS A 15 6.60 4.24 -15.41
CA LYS A 15 7.21 3.38 -16.44
C LYS A 15 8.29 2.57 -15.77
N GLY A 16 8.02 1.35 -15.54
CA GLY A 16 8.74 0.27 -14.99
C GLY A 16 10.14 0.51 -14.56
N HIS A 17 10.63 0.16 -13.54
CA HIS A 17 12.01 0.35 -13.31
C HIS A 17 12.52 -0.26 -12.05
N SER A 18 13.00 0.53 -11.27
CA SER A 18 13.91 0.42 -10.16
C SER A 18 13.25 1.01 -8.92
N ASP A 19 11.94 0.82 -8.82
CA ASP A 19 11.19 1.27 -7.64
C ASP A 19 11.28 0.21 -6.55
N LEU A 20 11.63 0.66 -5.36
CA LEU A 20 11.65 -0.10 -4.13
C LEU A 20 10.57 0.47 -3.22
N ILE A 21 9.48 -0.24 -3.03
CA ILE A 21 8.42 0.21 -2.13
C ILE A 21 8.82 -0.15 -0.71
N THR A 22 9.14 0.88 0.05
CA THR A 22 9.55 0.80 1.45
C THR A 22 8.46 1.27 2.40
N ASN A 23 7.47 2.01 1.87
CA ASN A 23 6.36 2.57 2.63
C ASN A 23 5.03 2.35 1.92
N ILE A 24 3.96 2.23 2.67
CA ILE A 24 2.58 2.32 2.19
C ILE A 24 1.89 3.41 3.02
N GLY A 25 1.53 4.51 2.37
CA GLY A 25 1.07 5.69 3.10
C GLY A 25 2.14 6.16 4.10
N CYS A 26 1.75 6.28 5.37
CA CYS A 26 2.65 6.61 6.47
C CYS A 26 3.30 5.39 7.14
N SER A 27 3.04 4.17 6.64
CA SER A 27 3.52 2.93 7.26
C SER A 27 4.79 2.45 6.59
N GLU A 28 5.87 2.39 7.36
CA GLU A 28 7.12 1.77 6.95
C GLU A 28 6.96 0.25 6.88
N LEU A 29 7.65 -0.37 5.93
CA LEU A 29 7.63 -1.82 5.71
C LEU A 29 8.93 -2.50 6.12
N CYS A 30 10.00 -1.73 6.28
CA CYS A 30 11.34 -2.23 6.62
C CYS A 30 12.09 -1.25 7.53
N SER A 31 13.13 -1.75 8.18
CA SER A 31 14.01 -0.93 8.99
C SER A 31 15.12 -0.28 8.17
N GLU A 32 15.69 0.80 8.67
CA GLU A 32 16.80 1.51 8.05
C GLU A 32 18.05 0.60 7.95
N GLU A 33 18.30 -0.20 8.99
CA GLU A 33 19.42 -1.15 8.99
C GLU A 33 19.34 -2.19 7.86
N PHE A 34 18.10 -2.60 7.51
CA PHE A 34 17.90 -3.48 6.35
C PHE A 34 18.24 -2.78 5.04
N LEU A 35 17.80 -1.53 4.87
CA LEU A 35 18.08 -0.75 3.67
C LEU A 35 19.57 -0.45 3.52
N GLU A 36 20.25 -0.11 4.61
CA GLU A 36 21.69 0.06 4.62
C GLU A 36 22.43 -1.21 4.21
N ALA A 37 22.00 -2.38 4.70
CA ALA A 37 22.61 -3.66 4.35
C ALA A 37 22.31 -4.11 2.92
N ALA A 38 21.12 -3.82 2.41
CA ALA A 38 20.70 -4.17 1.05
C ALA A 38 21.32 -3.25 -0.01
N GLU A 39 21.71 -2.02 0.35
CA GLU A 39 22.33 -1.04 -0.54
C GLU A 39 21.61 -0.84 -1.89
N PRO A 40 20.28 -0.60 -1.91
CA PRO A 40 19.48 -0.60 -3.14
C PRO A 40 19.95 0.44 -4.17
N GLU A 41 20.46 1.59 -3.71
CA GLU A 41 20.96 2.66 -4.57
C GLU A 41 22.13 2.21 -5.46
N LYS A 42 23.01 1.33 -4.97
CA LYS A 42 24.10 0.77 -5.77
C LYS A 42 23.61 -0.04 -6.96
N TRP A 43 22.38 -0.54 -6.85
CA TRP A 43 21.69 -1.29 -7.90
C TRP A 43 20.76 -0.40 -8.73
N GLY A 44 20.76 0.90 -8.46
CA GLY A 44 19.93 1.87 -9.15
C GLY A 44 18.44 1.73 -8.80
N TYR A 45 18.13 1.24 -7.60
CA TYR A 45 16.79 1.31 -7.04
C TYR A 45 16.61 2.59 -6.24
N SER A 46 15.40 3.11 -6.25
CA SER A 46 15.00 4.27 -5.46
C SER A 46 13.81 3.92 -4.58
N GLU A 47 13.86 4.35 -3.33
CA GLU A 47 12.77 4.18 -2.39
C GLU A 47 11.55 4.97 -2.83
N GLN A 48 10.40 4.35 -2.70
CA GLN A 48 9.13 4.92 -3.10
C GLN A 48 8.02 4.55 -2.11
N ASN A 49 7.03 5.40 -2.05
CA ASN A 49 5.77 5.11 -1.38
C ASN A 49 4.84 4.38 -2.35
N GLY A 50 4.28 3.26 -1.93
CA GLY A 50 3.29 2.51 -2.68
C GLY A 50 1.87 2.76 -2.20
N MET A 51 0.89 2.28 -2.96
CA MET A 51 -0.52 2.37 -2.58
C MET A 51 -1.01 1.10 -1.89
N MET A 52 -0.69 -0.08 -2.44
CA MET A 52 -1.12 -1.35 -1.90
C MET A 52 -0.10 -2.45 -2.24
N THR A 53 0.16 -3.35 -1.31
CA THR A 53 1.05 -4.50 -1.51
C THR A 53 0.70 -5.63 -0.55
N ASP A 54 0.95 -6.88 -0.96
CA ASP A 54 0.77 -8.04 -0.09
C ASP A 54 1.69 -8.01 1.14
N VAL A 55 2.78 -7.26 1.08
CA VAL A 55 3.66 -7.01 2.23
C VAL A 55 2.88 -6.36 3.38
N LEU A 56 1.96 -5.46 3.08
CA LEU A 56 1.10 -4.84 4.08
C LEU A 56 0.27 -5.90 4.81
N ALA A 57 -0.42 -6.76 4.06
CA ALA A 57 -1.21 -7.85 4.62
C ALA A 57 -0.36 -8.83 5.46
N LEU A 58 0.87 -9.11 5.05
CA LEU A 58 1.81 -9.92 5.83
C LEU A 58 2.18 -9.25 7.15
N LYS A 59 2.41 -7.92 7.14
CA LYS A 59 2.69 -7.13 8.34
C LYS A 59 1.49 -7.10 9.31
N GLU A 60 0.30 -6.94 8.79
CA GLU A 60 -0.95 -7.00 9.56
C GLU A 60 -1.18 -8.38 10.19
N ASN A 61 -0.71 -9.43 9.54
CA ASN A 61 -0.70 -10.79 10.07
C ASN A 61 0.56 -11.12 10.90
N SER A 62 1.15 -10.13 11.54
CA SER A 62 2.24 -10.26 12.52
C SER A 62 3.60 -10.67 11.95
N LEU A 63 3.85 -10.43 10.67
CA LEU A 63 5.20 -10.59 10.13
C LEU A 63 6.10 -9.49 10.69
N SER A 64 7.04 -9.86 11.56
CA SER A 64 7.87 -8.95 12.37
C SER A 64 9.30 -8.79 11.83
N VAL A 65 9.49 -8.93 10.52
CA VAL A 65 10.77 -8.71 9.85
C VAL A 65 10.62 -7.67 8.74
N SER A 66 11.72 -7.00 8.40
CA SER A 66 11.77 -6.05 7.30
C SER A 66 11.35 -6.69 5.98
N CYS A 67 10.53 -6.00 5.23
CA CYS A 67 10.02 -6.43 3.93
C CYS A 67 10.03 -5.26 2.97
N ILE A 68 10.21 -5.53 1.70
CA ILE A 68 10.12 -4.55 0.63
C ILE A 68 9.35 -5.13 -0.56
N ASN A 69 8.74 -4.26 -1.35
CA ASN A 69 8.20 -4.64 -2.65
C ASN A 69 9.11 -4.08 -3.75
N LEU A 70 9.51 -4.95 -4.66
CA LEU A 70 10.58 -4.68 -5.63
C LEU A 70 10.03 -4.69 -7.05
N SER A 71 10.30 -3.64 -7.82
CA SER A 71 10.00 -3.60 -9.25
C SER A 71 10.92 -4.54 -10.03
N CYS A 72 10.34 -5.35 -10.92
CA CYS A 72 11.08 -6.28 -11.77
C CYS A 72 11.27 -5.79 -13.21
N GLY A 73 11.17 -4.48 -13.45
CA GLY A 73 11.47 -3.88 -14.76
C GLY A 73 10.40 -4.12 -15.83
N TYR A 74 9.13 -4.06 -15.47
CA TYR A 74 8.04 -4.11 -16.43
C TYR A 74 7.50 -2.71 -16.75
N TYR A 75 6.87 -2.56 -17.91
CA TYR A 75 6.38 -1.32 -18.48
C TYR A 75 4.94 -1.48 -18.89
N ASN A 76 4.19 -0.39 -18.89
CA ASN A 76 2.76 -0.35 -19.22
C ASN A 76 1.93 -1.37 -18.40
N PRO A 77 2.03 -1.34 -17.06
CA PRO A 77 1.38 -2.31 -16.21
C PRO A 77 -0.14 -2.35 -16.43
N HIS A 78 -0.71 -3.56 -16.36
CA HIS A 78 -2.15 -3.79 -16.48
C HIS A 78 -2.77 -3.37 -17.83
N SER A 79 -1.98 -3.30 -18.90
CA SER A 79 -2.45 -3.05 -20.26
C SER A 79 -2.09 -4.18 -21.19
N ASP A 80 -2.72 -4.21 -22.36
CA ASP A 80 -2.41 -5.17 -23.45
C ASP A 80 -0.99 -4.95 -24.03
N GLU A 81 -0.37 -3.81 -23.68
CA GLU A 81 1.00 -3.44 -24.09
C GLU A 81 2.02 -3.68 -22.97
N GLU A 82 1.66 -4.41 -21.91
CA GLU A 82 2.59 -4.72 -20.83
C GLU A 82 3.77 -5.56 -21.35
N ILE A 83 4.97 -5.07 -21.13
CA ILE A 83 6.21 -5.75 -21.48
C ILE A 83 7.17 -5.76 -20.30
N THR A 84 8.02 -6.78 -20.24
CA THR A 84 9.14 -6.84 -19.30
C THR A 84 10.45 -6.75 -20.08
N VAL A 85 11.30 -5.81 -19.69
CA VAL A 85 12.63 -5.65 -20.30
C VAL A 85 13.59 -6.63 -19.67
N LYS A 86 14.13 -7.55 -20.48
CA LYS A 86 15.01 -8.64 -19.99
C LYS A 86 16.21 -8.14 -19.19
N LYS A 87 16.81 -7.00 -19.57
CA LYS A 87 17.93 -6.41 -18.86
C LYS A 87 17.54 -5.95 -17.45
N ASP A 88 16.36 -5.37 -17.31
CA ASP A 88 15.88 -4.87 -16.02
C ASP A 88 15.44 -6.04 -15.12
N LEU A 89 14.83 -7.06 -15.70
CA LEU A 89 14.56 -8.31 -14.99
C LEU A 89 15.86 -8.96 -14.47
N GLN A 90 16.91 -9.00 -15.29
CA GLN A 90 18.20 -9.54 -14.87
C GLN A 90 18.83 -8.72 -13.74
N LYS A 91 18.71 -7.38 -13.79
CA LYS A 91 19.14 -6.51 -12.71
C LYS A 91 18.38 -6.80 -11.41
N CYS A 92 17.06 -6.98 -11.49
CA CYS A 92 16.22 -7.34 -10.36
C CYS A 92 16.68 -8.66 -9.73
N LEU A 93 16.90 -9.70 -10.53
CA LEU A 93 17.40 -10.99 -10.05
C LEU A 93 18.75 -10.86 -9.36
N SER A 94 19.69 -10.12 -9.96
CA SER A 94 21.01 -9.91 -9.37
C SER A 94 20.95 -9.11 -8.06
N PHE A 95 20.05 -8.17 -7.95
CA PHE A 95 19.80 -7.46 -6.68
C PHE A 95 19.21 -8.40 -5.61
N VAL A 96 18.24 -9.23 -5.97
CA VAL A 96 17.68 -10.23 -5.04
C VAL A 96 18.75 -11.22 -4.58
N GLU A 97 19.62 -11.69 -5.48
CA GLU A 97 20.76 -12.54 -5.13
C GLU A 97 21.69 -11.83 -4.14
N HIS A 98 22.05 -10.58 -4.40
CA HIS A 98 22.86 -9.76 -3.50
C HIS A 98 22.23 -9.61 -2.11
N VAL A 99 20.94 -9.34 -2.02
CA VAL A 99 20.23 -9.24 -0.74
C VAL A 99 20.23 -10.58 0.01
N ILE A 100 19.97 -11.69 -0.69
CA ILE A 100 19.96 -13.03 -0.07
C ILE A 100 21.35 -13.42 0.45
N GLU A 101 22.42 -13.07 -0.27
CA GLU A 101 23.79 -13.40 0.11
C GLU A 101 24.37 -12.44 1.15
N GLY A 102 24.01 -11.15 1.08
CA GLY A 102 24.57 -10.09 1.90
C GLY A 102 23.79 -9.82 3.18
N CYS A 103 22.47 -9.90 3.15
CA CYS A 103 21.62 -9.65 4.33
C CYS A 103 21.39 -10.96 5.09
N THR A 104 22.40 -11.40 5.82
CA THR A 104 22.38 -12.68 6.57
C THR A 104 21.75 -12.58 7.95
N ASP A 105 21.57 -11.37 8.45
CA ASP A 105 20.98 -11.12 9.75
C ASP A 105 19.45 -11.05 9.65
N VAL A 106 18.78 -11.17 10.80
CA VAL A 106 17.35 -10.88 10.91
C VAL A 106 17.21 -9.40 11.18
N TYR A 107 16.48 -8.71 10.34
CA TYR A 107 16.17 -7.28 10.48
C TYR A 107 14.75 -7.13 11.03
N PRO A 108 14.59 -7.02 12.36
CA PRO A 108 13.27 -6.90 12.95
C PRO A 108 12.59 -5.61 12.49
N HIS A 109 11.33 -5.72 12.16
CA HIS A 109 10.51 -4.56 11.87
C HIS A 109 9.05 -4.91 12.14
N THR A 110 8.47 -4.23 13.09
CA THR A 110 7.05 -4.35 13.41
C THR A 110 6.38 -3.07 12.95
N ARG A 111 5.33 -3.19 12.14
CA ARG A 111 4.51 -2.02 11.81
C ARG A 111 4.07 -1.36 13.11
N ALA A 112 4.25 -0.05 13.22
CA ALA A 112 3.66 0.69 14.32
C ALA A 112 2.13 0.55 14.19
N THR A 113 1.54 -0.20 15.10
CA THR A 113 0.08 -0.47 15.13
C THR A 113 -0.75 0.78 15.45
N GLU A 114 -0.10 1.91 15.71
CA GLU A 114 -0.76 3.16 16.10
C GLU A 114 -1.11 4.10 14.92
N TYR A 115 -0.74 3.73 13.69
CA TYR A 115 -1.18 4.43 12.48
C TYR A 115 -1.73 3.44 11.45
N VAL A 116 -2.79 2.71 11.80
CA VAL A 116 -3.86 2.51 10.83
C VAL A 116 -4.31 3.93 10.53
N SER A 117 -4.05 4.39 9.32
CA SER A 117 -4.33 5.75 8.97
C SER A 117 -5.83 5.92 9.08
N ARG A 118 -6.25 6.48 10.19
CA ARG A 118 -7.64 6.88 10.40
C ARG A 118 -8.12 7.74 9.23
N TYR A 119 -7.18 8.39 8.56
CA TYR A 119 -7.40 9.19 7.37
C TYR A 119 -7.57 8.35 6.10
N GLU A 120 -6.81 7.26 5.89
CA GLU A 120 -7.01 6.38 4.73
C GLU A 120 -8.33 5.62 4.82
N ASP A 121 -8.71 5.20 6.03
CA ASP A 121 -9.99 4.53 6.26
C ASP A 121 -11.15 5.53 6.17
N GLU A 122 -10.95 6.79 6.57
CA GLU A 122 -11.92 7.86 6.36
C GLU A 122 -12.09 8.19 4.87
N ASP A 123 -10.99 8.25 4.11
CA ASP A 123 -11.02 8.44 2.65
C ASP A 123 -11.76 7.29 1.96
N GLU A 124 -11.55 6.03 2.38
CA GLU A 124 -12.29 4.88 1.85
C GLU A 124 -13.80 4.97 2.14
N ILE A 125 -14.18 5.45 3.32
CA ILE A 125 -15.59 5.70 3.63
C ILE A 125 -16.16 6.84 2.76
N HIS A 126 -15.38 7.88 2.49
CA HIS A 126 -15.78 8.94 1.56
C HIS A 126 -15.99 8.39 0.13
N ASP A 127 -15.13 7.49 -0.33
CA ASP A 127 -15.27 6.82 -1.64
C ASP A 127 -16.51 5.92 -1.69
N ILE A 128 -16.81 5.19 -0.61
CA ILE A 128 -18.04 4.40 -0.48
C ILE A 128 -19.27 5.30 -0.59
N LEU A 129 -19.30 6.43 0.12
CA LEU A 129 -20.39 7.40 0.07
C LEU A 129 -20.53 8.06 -1.30
N ALA A 130 -19.43 8.29 -2.00
CA ALA A 130 -19.46 8.81 -3.36
C ALA A 130 -20.06 7.79 -4.36
N CYS A 131 -19.84 6.49 -4.12
CA CYS A 131 -20.42 5.43 -4.94
C CYS A 131 -21.90 5.16 -4.61
N ASP A 132 -22.30 5.25 -3.35
CA ASP A 132 -23.68 5.09 -2.90
C ASP A 132 -24.09 6.19 -1.91
N PRO A 133 -24.54 7.34 -2.42
CA PRO A 133 -24.95 8.47 -1.59
C PRO A 133 -26.22 8.25 -0.76
N ALA A 134 -26.93 7.14 -0.95
CA ALA A 134 -28.14 6.81 -0.21
C ALA A 134 -27.87 6.17 1.15
N LEU A 135 -26.64 5.68 1.38
CA LEU A 135 -26.25 5.08 2.66
C LEU A 135 -26.37 6.09 3.80
N THR A 136 -26.87 5.61 4.92
CA THR A 136 -26.90 6.35 6.19
C THR A 136 -25.67 5.97 7.04
N PRO A 137 -25.31 6.77 8.08
CA PRO A 137 -24.27 6.39 9.03
C PRO A 137 -24.50 5.03 9.68
N GLN A 138 -25.76 4.67 9.94
CA GLN A 138 -26.11 3.38 10.50
C GLN A 138 -25.86 2.25 9.50
N ASP A 139 -26.22 2.43 8.22
CA ASP A 139 -25.95 1.46 7.17
C ASP A 139 -24.43 1.23 7.02
N LEU A 140 -23.63 2.31 7.03
CA LEU A 140 -22.16 2.22 6.99
C LEU A 140 -21.62 1.42 8.17
N TYR A 141 -22.10 1.71 9.39
CA TYR A 141 -21.68 0.98 10.58
C TYR A 141 -22.03 -0.50 10.49
N ASP A 142 -23.28 -0.83 10.11
CA ASP A 142 -23.77 -2.20 10.03
C ASP A 142 -23.04 -3.02 8.95
N MET A 143 -22.69 -2.39 7.84
CA MET A 143 -22.02 -3.04 6.71
C MET A 143 -20.50 -3.14 6.87
N TYR A 144 -19.87 -2.13 7.45
CA TYR A 144 -18.42 -1.94 7.38
C TYR A 144 -17.69 -1.95 8.74
N SER A 145 -18.41 -2.07 9.88
CA SER A 145 -17.76 -2.09 11.20
C SER A 145 -16.75 -3.24 11.40
N THR A 146 -16.88 -4.32 10.61
CA THR A 146 -15.90 -5.41 10.62
C THR A 146 -14.62 -5.04 9.86
N ASN A 147 -14.73 -4.20 8.82
CA ASN A 147 -13.61 -3.73 8.01
C ASN A 147 -12.85 -2.62 8.73
N PHE A 148 -13.59 -1.74 9.41
CA PHE A 148 -13.07 -0.60 10.16
C PHE A 148 -13.41 -0.72 11.66
N PRO A 149 -12.83 -1.70 12.38
CA PRO A 149 -13.23 -2.03 13.75
C PRO A 149 -12.89 -0.94 14.78
N HIS A 150 -12.07 0.05 14.39
CA HIS A 150 -11.68 1.18 15.22
C HIS A 150 -12.64 2.39 15.11
N PHE A 151 -13.61 2.34 14.16
CA PHE A 151 -14.64 3.36 14.06
C PHE A 151 -15.88 2.99 14.85
N SER A 152 -16.31 3.92 15.68
CA SER A 152 -17.62 3.90 16.34
C SER A 152 -18.71 4.42 15.40
N LEU A 153 -19.97 4.23 15.75
CA LEU A 153 -21.07 4.83 15.01
C LEU A 153 -20.93 6.38 14.96
N GLU A 154 -20.46 6.99 16.04
CA GLU A 154 -20.23 8.45 16.11
C GLU A 154 -19.15 8.91 15.10
N ASP A 155 -18.12 8.07 14.84
CA ASP A 155 -17.13 8.34 13.80
C ASP A 155 -17.78 8.32 12.40
N TYR A 156 -18.64 7.33 12.11
CA TYR A 156 -19.38 7.28 10.85
C TYR A 156 -20.34 8.46 10.68
N GLU A 157 -21.00 8.90 11.73
CA GLU A 157 -21.86 10.11 11.72
C GLU A 157 -21.03 11.37 11.37
N ARG A 158 -19.84 11.50 11.95
CA ARG A 158 -18.93 12.61 11.68
C ARG A 158 -18.46 12.59 10.22
N ILE A 159 -17.93 11.47 9.74
CA ILE A 159 -17.41 11.33 8.37
C ILE A 159 -18.52 11.58 7.35
N TYR A 160 -19.71 11.04 7.60
CA TYR A 160 -20.90 11.31 6.77
C TYR A 160 -21.23 12.80 6.69
N GLY A 161 -21.19 13.49 7.83
CA GLY A 161 -21.41 14.93 7.90
C GLY A 161 -20.37 15.72 7.11
N GLU A 162 -19.11 15.36 7.21
CA GLU A 162 -18.01 15.96 6.46
C GLU A 162 -18.14 15.70 4.96
N HIS A 163 -18.48 14.47 4.55
CA HIS A 163 -18.72 14.12 3.16
C HIS A 163 -19.82 15.00 2.53
N ARG A 164 -20.95 15.18 3.23
CA ARG A 164 -22.06 16.01 2.76
C ARG A 164 -21.70 17.50 2.65
N GLN A 165 -20.75 17.99 3.41
CA GLN A 165 -20.27 19.37 3.31
C GLN A 165 -19.30 19.55 2.13
N LEU A 166 -18.46 18.56 1.84
CA LEU A 166 -17.50 18.60 0.73
C LEU A 166 -18.18 18.40 -0.63
N TRP A 167 -19.25 17.58 -0.67
CA TRP A 167 -19.98 17.24 -1.90
C TRP A 167 -21.49 17.45 -1.72
N PRO A 168 -21.97 18.70 -1.64
CA PRO A 168 -23.39 19.01 -1.39
C PRO A 168 -24.33 18.52 -2.49
N GLU A 169 -23.85 18.27 -3.70
CA GLU A 169 -24.61 17.77 -4.83
C GLU A 169 -25.19 16.36 -4.63
N TYR A 170 -24.59 15.56 -3.76
CA TYR A 170 -25.09 14.23 -3.40
C TYR A 170 -26.17 14.24 -2.31
N GLY A 171 -26.49 15.42 -1.76
CA GLY A 171 -27.48 15.62 -0.68
C GLY A 171 -28.88 16.01 -1.13
N GLU A 172 -29.05 16.43 -2.36
CA GLU A 172 -30.35 16.84 -2.90
C GLU A 172 -31.00 15.69 -3.68
N ASN A 173 -31.72 14.81 -2.98
CA ASN A 173 -32.77 14.01 -3.64
C ASN A 173 -33.81 15.01 -4.14
N LYS A 174 -33.85 15.25 -5.44
CA LYS A 174 -34.98 15.93 -6.07
C LYS A 174 -36.15 14.94 -6.08
N ASP A 175 -37.11 15.19 -5.18
CA ASP A 175 -38.47 14.65 -5.24
C ASP A 175 -39.12 14.89 -6.62
#